data_f18a1de16bb762598734fac2545ee91a
#
_entry.id   f18a1de16bb762598734fac2545ee91a
#
_cell.length_a   1.000
_cell.length_b   1.000
_cell.length_c   1.000
_cell.angle_alpha   90.00
_cell.angle_beta   90.00
_cell.angle_gamma   90.00
#
_symmetry.space_group_name_H-M   'P 1'
#
loop_
_entity.id
_entity.type
_entity.pdbx_description
1 polymer ?
#
loop_
_entity_poly.entity_id
_entity_poly.type
_entity_poly.pdbx_seq_one_letter_code
_entity_poly.pdbx_strand_id
1 'polypeptide(L)'
;ASVAINSILRNYAQVNNFLVDIPDRSRKFHSRPTPLTGGIGTFIALLLSGKLYIDLNNLNGYLPDFTYYLMVSSLPLLLLFLIDDYRGLKVIHRLLIQVVASFFMIYTTGIQLESFGNLLGFGNIDLGMLSIPITIFCVVGIMNAFNMIDGVNGLCAGCAMISLLLIGFHSGFIYDSMLVLIIGSMIGFLIFNLRIFGKKRGVFLGDSGSNLIGFWVAWSAIYCSQNAIYNTEPITMIWFVAIPLLDCIGLIFARLKKGISISS
;
A
#
# COMPACT_ATOMS: atom_id res chain seq x y z
N ALA A 1 6.98 -18.74 -0.67
CA ALA A 1 8.00 -17.68 -0.40
C ALA A 1 7.56 -16.79 0.75
N SER A 2 6.41 -16.07 0.68
CA SER A 2 6.01 -15.03 1.65
C SER A 2 5.94 -15.51 3.11
N VAL A 3 5.35 -16.69 3.38
CA VAL A 3 5.29 -17.26 4.74
C VAL A 3 6.68 -17.50 5.32
N ALA A 4 7.60 -18.07 4.55
CA ALA A 4 8.96 -18.34 5.00
C ALA A 4 9.72 -17.04 5.31
N ILE A 5 9.62 -16.04 4.43
CA ILE A 5 10.27 -14.73 4.60
C ILE A 5 9.78 -14.04 5.87
N ASN A 6 8.45 -13.95 6.07
CA ASN A 6 7.89 -13.34 7.26
C ASN A 6 8.27 -14.09 8.54
N SER A 7 8.40 -15.43 8.49
CA SER A 7 8.89 -16.23 9.63
C SER A 7 10.34 -15.91 9.98
N ILE A 8 11.22 -15.83 8.97
CA ILE A 8 12.64 -15.54 9.15
C ILE A 8 12.83 -14.13 9.71
N LEU A 9 12.22 -13.12 9.08
CA LEU A 9 12.32 -11.72 9.49
C LEU A 9 11.78 -11.50 10.90
N ARG A 10 10.64 -12.11 11.22
CA ARG A 10 10.08 -12.07 12.57
C ARG A 10 11.05 -12.62 13.62
N ASN A 11 11.64 -13.80 13.36
CA ASN A 11 12.57 -14.41 14.29
C ASN A 11 13.83 -13.54 14.47
N TYR A 12 14.38 -13.02 13.37
CA TYR A 12 15.52 -12.11 13.40
C TYR A 12 15.22 -10.84 14.21
N ALA A 13 14.07 -10.22 13.98
CA ALA A 13 13.65 -9.01 14.69
C ALA A 13 13.47 -9.25 16.19
N GLN A 14 12.89 -10.39 16.58
CA GLN A 14 12.72 -10.75 18.00
C GLN A 14 14.03 -11.04 18.70
N VAL A 15 14.97 -11.75 18.07
CA VAL A 15 16.27 -12.07 18.65
C VAL A 15 17.14 -10.82 18.84
N ASN A 16 17.11 -9.92 17.86
CA ASN A 16 17.97 -8.72 17.87
C ASN A 16 17.26 -7.47 18.44
N ASN A 17 16.02 -7.56 18.91
CA ASN A 17 15.18 -6.43 19.33
C ASN A 17 15.14 -5.29 18.29
N PHE A 18 15.10 -5.65 16.99
CA PHE A 18 15.09 -4.72 15.89
C PHE A 18 13.66 -4.56 15.37
N LEU A 19 13.19 -3.30 15.24
CA LEU A 19 11.82 -3.00 14.77
C LEU A 19 10.75 -3.79 15.54
N VAL A 20 10.80 -3.74 16.87
CA VAL A 20 9.83 -4.41 17.74
C VAL A 20 8.97 -3.37 18.43
N ASP A 21 7.66 -3.45 18.21
CA ASP A 21 6.68 -2.63 18.91
C ASP A 21 6.45 -3.16 20.32
N ILE A 22 6.81 -2.35 21.31
CA ILE A 22 6.69 -2.68 22.74
C ILE A 22 5.37 -2.10 23.26
N PRO A 23 4.54 -2.90 23.96
CA PRO A 23 3.30 -2.40 24.53
C PRO A 23 3.57 -1.37 25.64
N ASP A 24 2.94 -0.19 25.55
CA ASP A 24 3.08 0.92 26.50
C ASP A 24 1.80 1.15 27.26
N ARG A 25 0.87 0.32 27.39
CA ARG A 25 -0.40 0.39 28.14
C ARG A 25 -1.24 1.69 27.97
N SER A 26 -0.69 2.74 27.35
CA SER A 26 -1.38 4.03 27.19
C SER A 26 -2.13 4.14 25.86
N ARG A 27 -1.51 3.68 24.76
CA ARG A 27 -2.06 3.73 23.39
C ARG A 27 -2.11 2.36 22.70
N LYS A 28 -1.33 1.38 23.18
CA LYS A 28 -1.11 0.10 22.52
C LYS A 28 -1.82 -1.03 23.28
N PHE A 29 -2.85 -1.59 22.66
CA PHE A 29 -3.70 -2.61 23.28
C PHE A 29 -3.14 -4.04 23.18
N HIS A 30 -1.98 -4.24 22.53
CA HIS A 30 -1.38 -5.56 22.46
C HIS A 30 -0.58 -5.89 23.73
N SER A 31 -0.56 -7.16 24.11
CA SER A 31 0.02 -7.63 25.38
C SER A 31 1.46 -8.12 25.28
N ARG A 32 2.06 -8.12 24.08
CA ARG A 32 3.41 -8.69 23.83
C ARG A 32 4.18 -7.87 22.83
N PRO A 33 5.51 -7.76 22.96
CA PRO A 33 6.36 -7.18 21.93
C PRO A 33 6.14 -7.88 20.59
N THR A 34 5.85 -7.10 19.55
CA THR A 34 5.47 -7.62 18.22
C THR A 34 6.33 -6.94 17.15
N PRO A 35 7.03 -7.71 16.28
CA PRO A 35 7.85 -7.14 15.21
C PRO A 35 7.04 -6.36 14.18
N LEU A 36 7.57 -5.21 13.74
CA LEU A 36 7.08 -4.35 12.66
C LEU A 36 7.75 -4.72 11.33
N THR A 37 7.77 -6.01 11.00
CA THR A 37 8.49 -6.51 9.82
C THR A 37 7.58 -6.87 8.65
N GLY A 38 6.29 -6.60 8.75
CA GLY A 38 5.30 -6.96 7.72
C GLY A 38 5.56 -6.27 6.39
N GLY A 39 5.87 -4.97 6.40
CA GLY A 39 6.20 -4.22 5.19
C GLY A 39 7.43 -4.78 4.47
N ILE A 40 8.53 -5.02 5.21
CA ILE A 40 9.74 -5.64 4.65
C ILE A 40 9.44 -7.03 4.09
N GLY A 41 8.68 -7.83 4.86
CA GLY A 41 8.37 -9.21 4.49
C GLY A 41 7.54 -9.31 3.21
N THR A 42 6.54 -8.45 3.05
CA THR A 42 5.72 -8.39 1.83
C THR A 42 6.54 -7.90 0.63
N PHE A 43 7.38 -6.88 0.81
CA PHE A 43 8.21 -6.36 -0.27
C PHE A 43 9.25 -7.38 -0.77
N ILE A 44 9.99 -8.03 0.13
CA ILE A 44 10.95 -9.08 -0.25
C ILE A 44 10.23 -10.26 -0.90
N ALA A 45 9.06 -10.63 -0.40
CA ALA A 45 8.26 -11.68 -1.00
C ALA A 45 7.83 -11.33 -2.44
N LEU A 46 7.45 -10.06 -2.67
CA LEU A 46 7.11 -9.56 -4.01
C LEU A 46 8.32 -9.61 -4.95
N LEU A 47 9.49 -9.14 -4.51
CA LEU A 47 10.72 -9.18 -5.33
C LEU A 47 11.10 -10.61 -5.72
N LEU A 48 11.07 -11.54 -4.77
CA LEU A 48 11.44 -12.94 -5.05
C LEU A 48 10.40 -13.64 -5.93
N SER A 49 9.11 -13.37 -5.74
CA SER A 49 8.08 -13.94 -6.60
C SER A 49 8.09 -13.32 -8.00
N GLY A 50 8.41 -12.03 -8.12
CA GLY A 50 8.62 -11.36 -9.40
C GLY A 50 9.80 -11.96 -10.18
N LYS A 51 10.93 -12.21 -9.50
CA LYS A 51 12.06 -12.88 -10.11
C LYS A 51 11.71 -14.29 -10.59
N LEU A 52 11.07 -15.09 -9.73
CA LEU A 52 10.62 -16.44 -10.12
C LEU A 52 9.66 -16.42 -11.30
N TYR A 53 8.77 -15.43 -11.37
CA TYR A 53 7.86 -15.26 -12.48
C TYR A 53 8.60 -14.99 -13.80
N ILE A 54 9.62 -14.11 -13.77
CA ILE A 54 10.49 -13.82 -14.92
C ILE A 54 11.18 -15.10 -15.39
N ASP A 55 11.82 -15.83 -14.46
CA ASP A 55 12.60 -17.03 -14.76
C ASP A 55 11.72 -18.16 -15.36
N LEU A 56 10.54 -18.38 -14.78
CA LEU A 56 9.60 -19.43 -15.22
C LEU A 56 8.95 -19.15 -16.57
N ASN A 57 8.74 -17.88 -16.91
CA ASN A 57 8.11 -17.50 -18.19
C ASN A 57 9.12 -17.11 -19.29
N ASN A 58 10.42 -17.28 -19.05
CA ASN A 58 11.50 -16.94 -19.99
C ASN A 58 11.41 -15.50 -20.52
N LEU A 59 11.05 -14.55 -19.65
CA LEU A 59 10.83 -13.14 -20.02
C LEU A 59 12.14 -12.35 -20.22
N ASN A 60 13.27 -13.02 -20.51
CA ASN A 60 14.59 -12.40 -20.73
C ASN A 60 14.99 -11.34 -19.68
N GLY A 61 14.50 -11.50 -18.45
CA GLY A 61 14.80 -10.58 -17.35
C GLY A 61 13.95 -9.31 -17.31
N TYR A 62 12.96 -9.14 -18.17
CA TYR A 62 12.13 -7.94 -18.23
C TYR A 62 10.78 -8.15 -17.54
N LEU A 63 10.46 -7.25 -16.60
CA LEU A 63 9.08 -7.02 -16.13
C LEU A 63 8.42 -5.96 -17.02
N PRO A 64 7.08 -5.95 -17.14
CA PRO A 64 6.37 -4.81 -17.72
C PRO A 64 6.83 -3.49 -17.07
N ASP A 65 7.01 -2.44 -17.87
CA ASP A 65 7.59 -1.17 -17.43
C ASP A 65 6.91 -0.62 -16.17
N PHE A 66 5.60 -0.65 -16.11
CA PHE A 66 4.86 -0.21 -14.93
C PHE A 66 5.23 -1.00 -13.67
N THR A 67 5.31 -2.33 -13.76
CA THR A 67 5.68 -3.20 -12.63
C THR A 67 7.11 -2.92 -12.16
N TYR A 68 8.02 -2.73 -13.09
CA TYR A 68 9.41 -2.39 -12.79
C TYR A 68 9.50 -1.06 -12.03
N TYR A 69 8.90 0.00 -12.55
CA TYR A 69 8.92 1.32 -11.89
C TYR A 69 8.20 1.32 -10.55
N LEU A 70 7.11 0.57 -10.41
CA LEU A 70 6.44 0.42 -9.12
C LEU A 70 7.34 -0.24 -8.08
N MET A 71 8.10 -1.28 -8.44
CA MET A 71 9.05 -1.92 -7.54
C MET A 71 10.23 -1.00 -7.19
N VAL A 72 10.77 -0.28 -8.18
CA VAL A 72 11.89 0.66 -7.98
C VAL A 72 11.49 1.80 -7.06
N SER A 73 10.31 2.39 -7.25
CA SER A 73 9.80 3.47 -6.37
C SER A 73 9.40 2.99 -4.98
N SER A 74 9.00 1.73 -4.85
CA SER A 74 8.64 1.12 -3.57
C SER A 74 9.82 0.95 -2.63
N LEU A 75 11.04 0.73 -3.15
CA LEU A 75 12.21 0.51 -2.31
C LEU A 75 12.59 1.73 -1.48
N PRO A 76 12.82 2.93 -2.05
CA PRO A 76 13.11 4.12 -1.24
C PRO A 76 11.94 4.49 -0.31
N LEU A 77 10.69 4.33 -0.76
CA LEU A 77 9.52 4.53 0.08
C LEU A 77 9.57 3.63 1.31
N LEU A 78 9.78 2.32 1.13
CA LEU A 78 9.91 1.36 2.23
C LEU A 78 11.04 1.75 3.18
N LEU A 79 12.24 2.04 2.66
CA LEU A 79 13.40 2.38 3.48
C LEU A 79 13.18 3.64 4.33
N LEU A 80 12.56 4.67 3.77
CA LEU A 80 12.28 5.92 4.48
C LEU A 80 11.20 5.72 5.56
N PHE A 81 10.16 4.93 5.28
CA PHE A 81 9.15 4.62 6.29
C PHE A 81 9.64 3.59 7.33
N LEU A 82 10.67 2.79 7.05
CA LEU A 82 11.35 2.00 8.08
C LEU A 82 12.09 2.89 9.08
N ILE A 83 12.65 4.02 8.63
CA ILE A 83 13.22 5.03 9.53
C ILE A 83 12.11 5.63 10.40
N ASP A 84 10.92 5.82 9.84
CA ASP A 84 9.75 6.26 10.59
C ASP A 84 9.33 5.25 11.67
N ASP A 85 9.21 3.97 11.33
CA ASP A 85 8.92 2.89 12.28
C ASP A 85 9.95 2.81 13.42
N TYR A 86 11.21 3.17 13.15
CA TYR A 86 12.30 3.11 14.12
C TYR A 86 12.43 4.37 15.00
N ARG A 87 12.27 5.57 14.42
CA ARG A 87 12.55 6.87 15.06
C ARG A 87 11.33 7.74 15.29
N GLY A 88 10.23 7.50 14.57
CA GLY A 88 9.07 8.38 14.51
C GLY A 88 9.40 9.70 13.77
N LEU A 89 8.95 9.84 12.55
CA LEU A 89 9.13 11.05 11.76
C LEU A 89 8.00 12.06 12.04
N LYS A 90 8.31 13.34 11.87
CA LYS A 90 7.28 14.38 11.86
C LYS A 90 6.37 14.21 10.64
N VAL A 91 5.08 14.52 10.79
CA VAL A 91 4.06 14.38 9.73
C VAL A 91 4.50 15.01 8.40
N ILE A 92 5.14 16.20 8.46
CA ILE A 92 5.60 16.87 7.24
C ILE A 92 6.64 16.05 6.45
N HIS A 93 7.53 15.33 7.13
CA HIS A 93 8.50 14.47 6.46
C HIS A 93 7.83 13.25 5.81
N ARG A 94 6.84 12.64 6.48
CA ARG A 94 6.03 11.56 5.93
C ARG A 94 5.31 12.01 4.65
N LEU A 95 4.66 13.17 4.68
CA LEU A 95 3.99 13.75 3.51
C LEU A 95 4.97 14.03 2.37
N LEU A 96 6.15 14.61 2.65
CA LEU A 96 7.17 14.84 1.64
C LEU A 96 7.65 13.56 0.98
N ILE A 97 7.87 12.48 1.75
CA ILE A 97 8.25 11.17 1.21
C ILE A 97 7.17 10.65 0.25
N GLN A 98 5.90 10.72 0.66
CA GLN A 98 4.76 10.27 -0.17
C GLN A 98 4.65 11.10 -1.47
N VAL A 99 4.77 12.41 -1.39
CA VAL A 99 4.72 13.33 -2.55
C VAL A 99 5.87 13.03 -3.52
N VAL A 100 7.10 12.89 -3.01
CA VAL A 100 8.28 12.60 -3.84
C VAL A 100 8.14 11.24 -4.53
N ALA A 101 7.70 10.20 -3.81
CA ALA A 101 7.47 8.88 -4.40
C ALA A 101 6.39 8.92 -5.48
N SER A 102 5.31 9.66 -5.25
CA SER A 102 4.23 9.83 -6.23
C SER A 102 4.70 10.58 -7.48
N PHE A 103 5.45 11.67 -7.30
CA PHE A 103 6.02 12.43 -8.41
C PHE A 103 7.02 11.59 -9.22
N PHE A 104 7.85 10.79 -8.54
CA PHE A 104 8.81 9.90 -9.21
C PHE A 104 8.08 8.88 -10.11
N MET A 105 6.99 8.30 -9.67
CA MET A 105 6.17 7.40 -10.49
C MET A 105 5.59 8.11 -11.72
N ILE A 106 5.02 9.31 -11.55
CA ILE A 106 4.50 10.11 -12.69
C ILE A 106 5.61 10.36 -13.69
N TYR A 107 6.78 10.83 -13.21
CA TYR A 107 7.91 11.16 -14.06
C TYR A 107 8.46 9.96 -14.85
N THR A 108 8.53 8.79 -14.21
CA THR A 108 9.11 7.58 -14.83
C THR A 108 8.16 6.82 -15.73
N THR A 109 6.86 6.82 -15.40
CA THR A 109 5.85 6.06 -16.15
C THR A 109 5.05 6.91 -17.14
N GLY A 110 5.03 8.24 -16.95
CA GLY A 110 4.13 9.14 -17.67
C GLY A 110 2.65 8.97 -17.28
N ILE A 111 2.33 8.10 -16.33
CA ILE A 111 0.95 7.80 -15.94
C ILE A 111 0.49 8.81 -14.89
N GLN A 112 -0.63 9.45 -15.16
CA GLN A 112 -1.31 10.41 -14.26
C GLN A 112 -2.79 10.39 -14.52
N LEU A 113 -3.61 10.85 -13.60
CA LEU A 113 -5.05 11.04 -13.82
C LEU A 113 -5.25 12.19 -14.80
N GLU A 114 -5.70 11.89 -16.02
CA GLU A 114 -5.97 12.89 -17.06
C GLU A 114 -7.41 13.41 -16.99
N SER A 115 -8.33 12.54 -16.59
CA SER A 115 -9.73 12.89 -16.38
C SER A 115 -10.35 12.10 -15.25
N PHE A 116 -11.48 12.57 -14.72
CA PHE A 116 -12.33 11.80 -13.80
C PHE A 116 -13.38 10.95 -14.54
N GLY A 117 -13.34 10.93 -15.89
CA GLY A 117 -14.38 10.31 -16.69
C GLY A 117 -15.70 11.08 -16.64
N ASN A 118 -16.78 10.42 -17.00
CA ASN A 118 -18.12 11.02 -17.01
C ASN A 118 -18.81 10.93 -15.64
N LEU A 119 -18.20 11.57 -14.62
CA LEU A 119 -18.66 11.51 -13.22
C LEU A 119 -20.07 12.01 -13.00
N LEU A 120 -20.48 13.06 -13.73
CA LEU A 120 -21.75 13.77 -13.52
C LEU A 120 -22.78 13.54 -14.63
N GLY A 121 -22.47 12.71 -15.63
CA GLY A 121 -23.36 12.46 -16.77
C GLY A 121 -23.33 13.53 -17.84
N PHE A 122 -22.53 14.59 -17.72
CA PHE A 122 -22.43 15.72 -18.65
C PHE A 122 -21.21 15.67 -19.57
N GLY A 123 -20.51 14.54 -19.62
CA GLY A 123 -19.25 14.36 -20.36
C GLY A 123 -18.03 14.21 -19.46
N ASN A 124 -16.87 13.96 -20.07
CA ASN A 124 -15.63 13.77 -19.34
C ASN A 124 -15.16 15.06 -18.67
N ILE A 125 -14.69 14.94 -17.43
CA ILE A 125 -14.11 16.05 -16.68
C ILE A 125 -12.59 15.93 -16.81
N ASP A 126 -12.02 16.66 -17.79
CA ASP A 126 -10.58 16.66 -18.02
C ASP A 126 -9.85 17.54 -16.99
N LEU A 127 -8.74 17.06 -16.46
CA LEU A 127 -7.96 17.72 -15.41
C LEU A 127 -6.91 18.69 -15.95
N GLY A 128 -6.47 18.54 -17.19
CA GLY A 128 -5.48 19.39 -17.83
C GLY A 128 -4.25 19.64 -16.94
N MET A 129 -3.96 20.92 -16.62
CA MET A 129 -2.81 21.31 -15.79
C MET A 129 -2.90 20.81 -14.34
N LEU A 130 -4.08 20.43 -13.86
CA LEU A 130 -4.29 19.88 -12.50
C LEU A 130 -4.02 18.37 -12.41
N SER A 131 -3.74 17.71 -13.52
CA SER A 131 -3.49 16.26 -13.60
C SER A 131 -2.47 15.78 -12.58
N ILE A 132 -1.26 16.37 -12.60
CA ILE A 132 -0.16 16.00 -11.68
C ILE A 132 -0.53 16.26 -10.22
N PRO A 133 -0.92 17.49 -9.81
CA PRO A 133 -1.23 17.74 -8.40
C PRO A 133 -2.40 16.91 -7.88
N ILE A 134 -3.42 16.66 -8.70
CA ILE A 134 -4.56 15.81 -8.29
C ILE A 134 -4.13 14.34 -8.19
N THR A 135 -3.31 13.84 -9.10
CA THR A 135 -2.76 12.49 -9.01
C THR A 135 -1.98 12.29 -7.70
N ILE A 136 -1.07 13.22 -7.38
CA ILE A 136 -0.30 13.19 -6.13
C ILE A 136 -1.24 13.22 -4.92
N PHE A 137 -2.22 14.11 -4.93
CA PHE A 137 -3.21 14.21 -3.85
C PHE A 137 -3.97 12.90 -3.65
N CYS A 138 -4.42 12.25 -4.71
CA CYS A 138 -5.12 10.96 -4.64
C CYS A 138 -4.22 9.86 -4.09
N VAL A 139 -2.97 9.74 -4.59
CA VAL A 139 -2.02 8.72 -4.11
C VAL A 139 -1.70 8.93 -2.63
N VAL A 140 -1.34 10.15 -2.23
CA VAL A 140 -1.04 10.50 -0.83
C VAL A 140 -2.26 10.28 0.06
N GLY A 141 -3.46 10.63 -0.42
CA GLY A 141 -4.72 10.39 0.30
C GLY A 141 -4.98 8.91 0.57
N ILE A 142 -4.81 8.06 -0.44
CA ILE A 142 -4.97 6.60 -0.30
C ILE A 142 -3.89 6.02 0.62
N MET A 143 -2.63 6.42 0.48
CA MET A 143 -1.55 5.98 1.39
C MET A 143 -1.88 6.28 2.85
N ASN A 144 -2.32 7.51 3.15
CA ASN A 144 -2.71 7.90 4.51
C ASN A 144 -3.96 7.17 4.98
N ALA A 145 -4.94 6.92 4.10
CA ALA A 145 -6.13 6.14 4.45
C ALA A 145 -5.77 4.71 4.87
N PHE A 146 -4.89 4.04 4.13
CA PHE A 146 -4.40 2.71 4.51
C PHE A 146 -3.55 2.73 5.78
N ASN A 147 -2.77 3.79 6.01
CA ASN A 147 -2.02 3.94 7.26
C ASN A 147 -2.94 4.16 8.47
N MET A 148 -4.01 4.94 8.32
CA MET A 148 -4.96 5.19 9.41
C MET A 148 -5.81 3.96 9.78
N ILE A 149 -6.14 3.10 8.83
CA ILE A 149 -6.93 1.87 9.07
C ILE A 149 -6.08 0.72 9.66
N ASP A 150 -4.75 0.83 9.69
CA ASP A 150 -3.83 -0.20 10.22
C ASP A 150 -3.81 -0.28 11.76
N GLY A 151 -4.93 -0.02 12.39
CA GLY A 151 -5.08 -0.17 13.85
C GLY A 151 -5.54 -1.56 14.31
N VAL A 152 -6.04 -2.40 13.41
CA VAL A 152 -6.60 -3.72 13.72
C VAL A 152 -5.97 -4.79 12.84
N ASN A 153 -5.59 -5.91 13.47
CA ASN A 153 -4.97 -7.04 12.76
C ASN A 153 -5.84 -7.51 11.57
N GLY A 154 -5.23 -7.61 10.42
CA GLY A 154 -5.84 -8.07 9.19
C GLY A 154 -6.66 -7.03 8.44
N LEU A 155 -7.02 -5.90 9.06
CA LEU A 155 -7.92 -4.93 8.44
C LEU A 155 -7.26 -4.21 7.26
N CYS A 156 -6.10 -3.59 7.45
CA CYS A 156 -5.37 -2.87 6.40
C CYS A 156 -5.06 -3.79 5.22
N ALA A 157 -4.35 -4.90 5.46
CA ALA A 157 -3.98 -5.83 4.41
C ALA A 157 -5.19 -6.54 3.78
N GLY A 158 -6.23 -6.83 4.56
CA GLY A 158 -7.48 -7.41 4.07
C GLY A 158 -8.23 -6.46 3.12
N CYS A 159 -8.40 -5.20 3.51
CA CYS A 159 -8.99 -4.18 2.65
C CYS A 159 -8.18 -3.99 1.37
N ALA A 160 -6.85 -3.94 1.45
CA ALA A 160 -5.99 -3.81 0.29
C ALA A 160 -6.12 -5.00 -0.67
N MET A 161 -6.16 -6.23 -0.15
CA MET A 161 -6.38 -7.42 -0.98
C MET A 161 -7.73 -7.39 -1.67
N ILE A 162 -8.79 -7.00 -0.97
CA ILE A 162 -10.13 -6.85 -1.56
C ILE A 162 -10.09 -5.78 -2.66
N SER A 163 -9.48 -4.62 -2.39
CA SER A 163 -9.33 -3.55 -3.39
C SER A 163 -8.59 -4.04 -4.64
N LEU A 164 -7.45 -4.71 -4.47
CA LEU A 164 -6.67 -5.24 -5.59
C LEU A 164 -7.41 -6.34 -6.36
N LEU A 165 -8.17 -7.20 -5.68
CA LEU A 165 -9.03 -8.20 -6.33
C LEU A 165 -10.14 -7.53 -7.15
N LEU A 166 -10.82 -6.54 -6.60
CA LEU A 166 -11.89 -5.81 -7.31
C LEU A 166 -11.33 -5.07 -8.52
N ILE A 167 -10.19 -4.39 -8.39
CA ILE A 167 -9.46 -3.76 -9.49
C ILE A 167 -9.15 -4.82 -10.56
N GLY A 168 -8.58 -5.95 -10.16
CA GLY A 168 -8.19 -7.02 -11.06
C GLY A 168 -9.37 -7.64 -11.80
N PHE A 169 -10.45 -7.94 -11.13
CA PHE A 169 -11.65 -8.52 -11.76
C PHE A 169 -12.34 -7.52 -12.71
N HIS A 170 -12.43 -6.26 -12.32
CA HIS A 170 -13.11 -5.25 -13.12
C HIS A 170 -12.32 -4.88 -14.38
N SER A 171 -11.01 -4.78 -14.27
CA SER A 171 -10.13 -4.45 -15.41
C SER A 171 -9.79 -5.64 -16.32
N GLY A 172 -10.28 -6.83 -16.02
CA GLY A 172 -9.87 -8.06 -16.72
C GLY A 172 -8.41 -8.45 -16.45
N PHE A 173 -7.85 -7.94 -15.41
CA PHE A 173 -6.46 -8.02 -14.96
C PHE A 173 -6.01 -9.42 -14.52
N ILE A 174 -6.89 -10.41 -14.60
CA ILE A 174 -6.55 -11.82 -14.34
C ILE A 174 -5.32 -12.28 -15.15
N TYR A 175 -5.01 -11.56 -16.22
CA TYR A 175 -3.85 -11.80 -17.09
C TYR A 175 -2.61 -10.99 -16.70
N ASP A 176 -2.69 -10.03 -15.77
CA ASP A 176 -1.54 -9.24 -15.35
C ASP A 176 -0.98 -9.79 -14.03
N SER A 177 0.15 -10.45 -14.15
CA SER A 177 0.82 -11.16 -13.07
C SER A 177 1.13 -10.30 -11.84
N MET A 178 1.22 -8.97 -12.01
CA MET A 178 1.63 -8.07 -10.95
C MET A 178 0.67 -8.08 -9.75
N LEU A 179 -0.66 -7.93 -9.96
CA LEU A 179 -1.62 -7.96 -8.87
C LEU A 179 -1.62 -9.30 -8.14
N VAL A 180 -1.50 -10.39 -8.90
CA VAL A 180 -1.42 -11.74 -8.32
C VAL A 180 -0.17 -11.87 -7.44
N LEU A 181 0.97 -11.32 -7.86
CA LEU A 181 2.20 -11.33 -7.08
C LEU A 181 2.10 -10.48 -5.82
N ILE A 182 1.51 -9.29 -5.90
CA ILE A 182 1.26 -8.42 -4.74
C ILE A 182 0.33 -9.12 -3.74
N ILE A 183 -0.83 -9.62 -4.18
CA ILE A 183 -1.78 -10.34 -3.33
C ILE A 183 -1.11 -11.56 -2.70
N GLY A 184 -0.37 -12.35 -3.48
CA GLY A 184 0.35 -13.52 -2.99
C GLY A 184 1.41 -13.18 -1.93
N SER A 185 2.09 -12.03 -2.06
CA SER A 185 3.04 -11.55 -1.07
C SER A 185 2.35 -11.17 0.25
N MET A 186 1.16 -10.59 0.19
CA MET A 186 0.36 -10.17 1.35
C MET A 186 -0.28 -11.34 2.10
N ILE A 187 -0.65 -12.43 1.42
CA ILE A 187 -1.24 -13.61 2.07
C ILE A 187 -0.29 -14.15 3.15
N GLY A 188 0.99 -14.28 2.83
CA GLY A 188 1.97 -14.78 3.80
C GLY A 188 2.12 -13.88 5.03
N PHE A 189 2.05 -12.56 4.87
CA PHE A 189 2.01 -11.60 5.97
C PHE A 189 0.74 -11.78 6.81
N LEU A 190 -0.44 -11.85 6.17
CA LEU A 190 -1.74 -11.97 6.85
C LEU A 190 -1.81 -13.17 7.79
N ILE A 191 -1.21 -14.30 7.44
CA ILE A 191 -1.16 -15.48 8.29
C ILE A 191 -0.53 -15.16 9.65
N PHE A 192 0.55 -14.37 9.67
CA PHE A 192 1.19 -13.94 10.92
C PHE A 192 0.45 -12.78 11.59
N ASN A 193 -0.06 -11.82 10.83
CA ASN A 193 -0.79 -10.68 11.37
C ASN A 193 -2.09 -11.11 12.06
N LEU A 194 -2.85 -12.03 11.46
CA LEU A 194 -4.03 -12.65 12.05
C LEU A 194 -3.71 -13.68 13.13
N ARG A 195 -2.42 -13.95 13.38
CA ARG A 195 -1.94 -14.89 14.40
C ARG A 195 -2.45 -16.32 14.23
N ILE A 196 -2.65 -16.77 12.99
CA ILE A 196 -3.15 -18.12 12.67
C ILE A 196 -2.20 -19.17 13.25
N PHE A 197 -0.89 -18.96 13.23
CA PHE A 197 0.10 -19.83 13.86
C PHE A 197 0.27 -19.61 15.38
N GLY A 198 -0.67 -18.90 16.02
CA GLY A 198 -0.70 -18.67 17.44
C GLY A 198 -0.22 -17.28 17.87
N LYS A 199 -0.69 -16.85 19.05
CA LYS A 199 -0.50 -15.48 19.60
C LYS A 199 0.98 -15.05 19.74
N LYS A 200 1.92 -15.99 19.87
CA LYS A 200 3.36 -15.70 19.97
C LYS A 200 4.02 -15.39 18.63
N ARG A 201 3.36 -15.64 17.51
CA ARG A 201 3.92 -15.53 16.16
C ARG A 201 3.40 -14.34 15.38
N GLY A 202 2.82 -13.35 16.06
CA GLY A 202 2.30 -12.13 15.43
C GLY A 202 3.39 -11.29 14.78
N VAL A 203 3.02 -10.61 13.69
CA VAL A 203 3.80 -9.60 12.98
C VAL A 203 2.88 -8.43 12.68
N PHE A 204 3.32 -7.20 12.92
CA PHE A 204 2.61 -5.99 12.52
C PHE A 204 3.14 -5.47 11.19
N LEU A 205 2.29 -4.73 10.50
CA LEU A 205 2.61 -4.16 9.20
C LEU A 205 3.63 -3.01 9.32
N GLY A 206 3.41 -2.14 10.28
CA GLY A 206 4.17 -0.90 10.49
C GLY A 206 3.76 0.21 9.52
N ASP A 207 4.23 1.43 9.80
CA ASP A 207 4.02 2.58 8.92
C ASP A 207 4.66 2.35 7.55
N SER A 208 5.80 1.65 7.51
CA SER A 208 6.45 1.22 6.27
C SER A 208 5.58 0.31 5.41
N GLY A 209 4.89 -0.65 6.02
CA GLY A 209 4.06 -1.59 5.28
C GLY A 209 2.72 -1.00 4.85
N SER A 210 2.03 -0.25 5.72
CA SER A 210 0.74 0.34 5.39
C SER A 210 0.84 1.39 4.28
N ASN A 211 1.88 2.25 4.31
CA ASN A 211 2.16 3.20 3.23
C ASN A 211 2.54 2.49 1.93
N LEU A 212 3.34 1.43 1.99
CA LEU A 212 3.72 0.64 0.82
C LEU A 212 2.49 0.00 0.16
N ILE A 213 1.63 -0.62 0.93
CA ILE A 213 0.38 -1.24 0.45
C ILE A 213 -0.55 -0.18 -0.14
N GLY A 214 -0.74 0.95 0.56
CA GLY A 214 -1.53 2.07 0.05
C GLY A 214 -0.99 2.61 -1.29
N PHE A 215 0.32 2.70 -1.43
CA PHE A 215 1.00 3.08 -2.67
C PHE A 215 0.71 2.09 -3.81
N TRP A 216 0.80 0.78 -3.56
CA TRP A 216 0.51 -0.25 -4.56
C TRP A 216 -0.95 -0.24 -5.01
N VAL A 217 -1.88 -0.11 -4.06
CA VAL A 217 -3.32 -0.01 -4.37
C VAL A 217 -3.64 1.24 -5.18
N ALA A 218 -3.11 2.41 -4.78
CA ALA A 218 -3.34 3.67 -5.48
C ALA A 218 -2.84 3.61 -6.93
N TRP A 219 -1.61 3.16 -7.13
CA TRP A 219 -1.03 3.08 -8.47
C TRP A 219 -1.66 2.01 -9.34
N SER A 220 -2.08 0.88 -8.76
CA SER A 220 -2.85 -0.12 -9.50
C SER A 220 -4.20 0.44 -10.00
N ALA A 221 -4.89 1.20 -9.15
CA ALA A 221 -6.15 1.84 -9.52
C ALA A 221 -5.96 2.89 -10.63
N ILE A 222 -4.92 3.75 -10.51
CA ILE A 222 -4.62 4.79 -11.51
C ILE A 222 -4.21 4.13 -12.82
N TYR A 223 -3.30 3.16 -12.80
CA TYR A 223 -2.85 2.44 -13.99
C TYR A 223 -4.01 1.83 -14.76
N CYS A 224 -4.91 1.13 -14.07
CA CYS A 224 -6.06 0.51 -14.71
C CYS A 224 -7.06 1.53 -15.25
N SER A 225 -7.23 2.67 -14.58
CA SER A 225 -8.18 3.70 -15.01
C SER A 225 -7.67 4.56 -16.19
N GLN A 226 -6.36 4.67 -16.36
CA GLN A 226 -5.76 5.49 -17.41
C GLN A 226 -5.28 4.66 -18.62
N ASN A 227 -5.30 3.34 -18.51
CA ASN A 227 -4.89 2.48 -19.62
C ASN A 227 -6.13 2.06 -20.43
N ALA A 228 -6.17 2.49 -21.69
CA ALA A 228 -7.29 2.23 -22.62
C ALA A 228 -7.61 0.74 -22.83
N ILE A 229 -6.63 -0.16 -22.56
CA ILE A 229 -6.84 -1.60 -22.67
C ILE A 229 -7.90 -2.10 -21.68
N TYR A 230 -7.97 -1.49 -20.47
CA TYR A 230 -8.87 -1.96 -19.41
C TYR A 230 -10.27 -1.34 -19.45
N ASN A 231 -10.46 -0.28 -20.22
CA ASN A 231 -11.75 0.42 -20.40
C ASN A 231 -12.49 0.68 -19.09
N THR A 232 -11.78 1.19 -18.07
CA THR A 232 -12.30 1.40 -16.73
C THR A 232 -12.35 2.88 -16.38
N GLU A 233 -13.48 3.32 -15.82
CA GLU A 233 -13.64 4.71 -15.40
C GLU A 233 -12.92 4.98 -14.06
N PRO A 234 -12.20 6.12 -13.90
CA PRO A 234 -11.53 6.48 -12.67
C PRO A 234 -12.44 6.47 -11.43
N ILE A 235 -13.69 6.88 -11.60
CA ILE A 235 -14.67 6.87 -10.51
C ILE A 235 -14.94 5.47 -9.96
N THR A 236 -14.93 4.45 -10.82
CA THR A 236 -15.13 3.06 -10.40
C THR A 236 -13.99 2.61 -9.47
N MET A 237 -12.76 3.05 -9.75
CA MET A 237 -11.60 2.73 -8.91
C MET A 237 -11.69 3.32 -7.50
N ILE A 238 -12.33 4.49 -7.34
CA ILE A 238 -12.56 5.10 -6.01
C ILE A 238 -13.44 4.19 -5.15
N TRP A 239 -14.47 3.56 -5.74
CA TRP A 239 -15.34 2.64 -5.01
C TRP A 239 -14.60 1.40 -4.51
N PHE A 240 -13.57 0.94 -5.20
CA PHE A 240 -12.79 -0.22 -4.76
C PHE A 240 -11.88 0.09 -3.58
N VAL A 241 -11.57 1.35 -3.32
CA VAL A 241 -10.83 1.83 -2.15
C VAL A 241 -11.71 2.60 -1.15
N ALA A 242 -13.04 2.52 -1.30
CA ALA A 242 -13.98 3.33 -0.54
C ALA A 242 -13.90 3.08 0.97
N ILE A 243 -13.68 1.84 1.43
CA ILE A 243 -13.64 1.51 2.86
C ILE A 243 -12.52 2.29 3.58
N PRO A 244 -11.24 2.20 3.18
CA PRO A 244 -10.18 2.99 3.82
C PRO A 244 -10.40 4.50 3.69
N LEU A 245 -10.88 4.97 2.54
CA LEU A 245 -11.12 6.39 2.32
C LEU A 245 -12.23 6.95 3.22
N LEU A 246 -13.35 6.26 3.31
CA LEU A 246 -14.48 6.70 4.15
C LEU A 246 -14.12 6.65 5.64
N ASP A 247 -13.38 5.64 6.08
CA ASP A 247 -12.88 5.58 7.46
C ASP A 247 -11.95 6.76 7.75
N CYS A 248 -10.98 7.03 6.88
CA CYS A 248 -10.06 8.17 6.98
C CYS A 248 -10.81 9.51 7.05
N ILE A 249 -11.75 9.74 6.13
CA ILE A 249 -12.57 10.95 6.09
C ILE A 249 -13.39 11.07 7.38
N GLY A 250 -14.02 9.99 7.81
CA GLY A 250 -14.80 9.94 9.06
C GLY A 250 -13.95 10.29 10.29
N LEU A 251 -12.74 9.76 10.37
CA LEU A 251 -11.79 10.06 11.45
C LEU A 251 -11.33 11.51 11.41
N ILE A 252 -11.03 12.08 10.23
CA ILE A 252 -10.69 13.49 10.08
C ILE A 252 -11.82 14.38 10.59
N PHE A 253 -13.06 14.14 10.16
CA PHE A 253 -14.23 14.91 10.64
C PHE A 253 -14.45 14.76 12.15
N ALA A 254 -14.31 13.55 12.68
CA ALA A 254 -14.47 13.32 14.11
C ALA A 254 -13.41 14.05 14.95
N ARG A 255 -12.16 14.10 14.48
CA ARG A 255 -11.06 14.84 15.14
C ARG A 255 -11.27 16.34 15.05
N LEU A 256 -11.62 16.88 13.88
CA LEU A 256 -11.92 18.30 13.70
C LEU A 256 -13.06 18.75 14.62
N LYS A 257 -14.14 17.96 14.72
CA LYS A 257 -15.27 18.26 15.62
C LYS A 257 -14.87 18.29 17.10
N LYS A 258 -13.86 17.52 17.48
CA LYS A 258 -13.33 17.46 18.86
C LYS A 258 -12.21 18.48 19.12
N GLY A 259 -11.79 19.27 18.12
CA GLY A 259 -10.66 20.20 18.24
C GLY A 259 -9.31 19.50 18.42
N ILE A 260 -9.20 18.22 18.02
CA ILE A 260 -7.98 17.42 18.12
C ILE A 260 -7.20 17.53 16.79
N SER A 261 -5.87 17.57 16.88
CA SER A 261 -5.02 17.56 15.68
C SER A 261 -5.31 16.34 14.78
N ILE A 262 -5.37 16.56 13.47
CA ILE A 262 -5.58 15.48 12.47
C ILE A 262 -4.43 14.47 12.54
N SER A 263 -3.24 14.90 12.94
CA SER A 263 -2.00 14.14 12.95
C SER A 263 -1.59 13.53 14.29
N SER A 264 -2.47 13.61 15.29
CA SER A 264 -2.17 13.13 16.66
C SER A 264 -2.54 11.67 16.87
#